data_d79d9cec0ae05ec4c7181c9be3ce82aa
#
_entry.id   d79d9cec0ae05ec4c7181c9be3ce82aa
#
_cell.length_a   1.000
_cell.length_b   1.000
_cell.length_c   1.000
_cell.angle_alpha   90.00
_cell.angle_beta   90.00
_cell.angle_gamma   90.00
#
_symmetry.space_group_name_H-M   'P 1'
#
loop_
_entity.id
_entity.type
_entity.pdbx_description
1 polymer ?
#
loop_
_entity_poly.entity_id
_entity_poly.type
_entity_poly.pdbx_seq_one_letter_code
_entity_poly.pdbx_strand_id
1 'polypeptide(L)'
;MALDIKKIEYYNITVEGQVGEGSKLLSVFADVGVNLLAFKAVALESMRTQFTLFPDDGLKMTDGAKKAGLNLDGPHAALLIKGDNDESGALADIYEKLSQADIHVNESSGIADIKGSYGVILYLEQEDCEKAVAALEM
;
A
#
# COMPACT_ATOMS: atom_id res chain seq x y z
N MET A 1 -11.08 17.84 12.05
CA MET A 1 -10.78 16.43 12.21
C MET A 1 -9.39 16.14 11.70
N ALA A 2 -8.57 15.55 12.52
CA ALA A 2 -7.20 15.28 12.15
C ALA A 2 -7.08 13.95 11.41
N LEU A 3 -6.42 13.97 10.29
CA LEU A 3 -6.04 12.75 9.57
C LEU A 3 -4.62 12.40 9.95
N ASP A 4 -4.37 11.13 10.14
CA ASP A 4 -3.03 10.62 10.32
C ASP A 4 -2.54 10.18 8.94
N ILE A 5 -1.61 10.94 8.36
CA ILE A 5 -1.12 10.70 7.02
C ILE A 5 0.34 10.26 7.09
N LYS A 6 0.62 9.11 6.52
CA LYS A 6 1.94 8.52 6.56
C LYS A 6 2.40 8.18 5.15
N LYS A 7 3.62 8.57 4.83
CA LYS A 7 4.26 8.15 3.59
C LYS A 7 4.82 6.76 3.79
N ILE A 8 4.42 5.82 2.94
CA ILE A 8 4.86 4.43 3.05
C ILE A 8 5.40 3.97 1.71
N GLU A 9 6.12 2.86 1.76
CA GLU A 9 6.71 2.27 0.56
C GLU A 9 6.16 0.89 0.30
N TYR A 10 6.12 0.51 -0.96
CA TYR A 10 5.66 -0.82 -1.33
C TYR A 10 6.54 -1.39 -2.44
N TYR A 11 6.44 -2.71 -2.56
CA TYR A 11 7.15 -3.48 -3.58
C TYR A 11 6.15 -4.39 -4.26
N ASN A 12 6.32 -4.54 -5.57
CA ASN A 12 5.54 -5.50 -6.34
C ASN A 12 6.38 -6.72 -6.62
N ILE A 13 5.75 -7.88 -6.57
CA ILE A 13 6.37 -9.12 -6.99
C ILE A 13 5.31 -10.02 -7.62
N THR A 14 5.64 -10.62 -8.74
CA THR A 14 4.73 -11.53 -9.43
C THR A 14 5.21 -12.95 -9.23
N VAL A 15 4.30 -13.82 -8.81
CA VAL A 15 4.59 -15.24 -8.69
C VAL A 15 3.82 -16.01 -9.75
N GLU A 16 4.43 -17.07 -10.25
CA GLU A 16 3.81 -17.95 -11.21
C GLU A 16 3.67 -19.34 -10.61
N GLY A 17 2.65 -20.05 -11.02
CA GLY A 17 2.49 -21.41 -10.64
C GLY A 17 1.17 -21.73 -10.00
N GLN A 18 1.16 -22.85 -9.29
CA GLN A 18 -0.04 -23.42 -8.74
C GLN A 18 -0.44 -22.80 -7.41
N VAL A 19 -1.58 -23.22 -6.91
CA VAL A 19 -2.05 -22.87 -5.59
C VAL A 19 -0.95 -23.17 -4.57
N GLY A 20 -0.66 -22.21 -3.71
CA GLY A 20 0.38 -22.35 -2.69
C GLY A 20 1.62 -21.52 -2.95
N GLU A 21 1.83 -21.02 -4.16
CA GLU A 21 3.00 -20.18 -4.44
C GLU A 21 2.95 -18.87 -3.67
N GLY A 22 1.75 -18.31 -3.48
CA GLY A 22 1.60 -17.11 -2.66
C GLY A 22 1.96 -17.35 -1.20
N SER A 23 1.58 -18.51 -0.68
CA SER A 23 1.93 -18.88 0.69
C SER A 23 3.43 -19.00 0.88
N LYS A 24 4.11 -19.59 -0.09
CA LYS A 24 5.58 -19.70 -0.05
C LYS A 24 6.24 -18.33 -0.06
N LEU A 25 5.75 -17.44 -0.92
CA LEU A 25 6.27 -16.08 -1.00
C LEU A 25 6.12 -15.36 0.33
N LEU A 26 4.93 -15.40 0.90
CA LEU A 26 4.66 -14.68 2.14
C LEU A 26 5.46 -15.28 3.30
N SER A 27 5.69 -16.59 3.29
CA SER A 27 6.50 -17.26 4.31
C SER A 27 7.95 -16.79 4.28
N VAL A 28 8.50 -16.50 3.11
CA VAL A 28 9.87 -15.97 3.00
C VAL A 28 10.01 -14.70 3.84
N PHE A 29 9.06 -13.80 3.73
CA PHE A 29 9.14 -12.54 4.46
C PHE A 29 8.78 -12.68 5.93
N ALA A 30 7.84 -13.57 6.26
CA ALA A 30 7.51 -13.85 7.65
C ALA A 30 8.72 -14.43 8.39
N ASP A 31 9.47 -15.31 7.73
CA ASP A 31 10.63 -15.96 8.33
C ASP A 31 11.74 -14.98 8.69
N VAL A 32 11.84 -13.85 7.99
CA VAL A 32 12.83 -12.83 8.30
C VAL A 32 12.24 -11.68 9.14
N GLY A 33 11.03 -11.84 9.64
CA GLY A 33 10.44 -10.90 10.58
C GLY A 33 9.81 -9.68 9.96
N VAL A 34 9.42 -9.73 8.69
CA VAL A 34 8.70 -8.63 8.06
C VAL A 34 7.23 -8.70 8.44
N ASN A 35 6.72 -7.60 8.97
CA ASN A 35 5.28 -7.42 9.15
C ASN A 35 4.78 -6.51 8.04
N LEU A 36 3.62 -6.82 7.51
CA LEU A 36 3.03 -6.02 6.44
C LEU A 36 2.04 -5.03 7.02
N LEU A 37 2.19 -3.76 6.66
CA LEU A 37 1.24 -2.72 7.01
C LEU A 37 -0.03 -2.86 6.17
N ALA A 38 0.13 -3.35 4.96
CA ALA A 38 -0.95 -3.56 4.02
C ALA A 38 -0.46 -4.48 2.92
N PHE A 39 -1.37 -5.04 2.18
CA PHE A 39 -1.02 -5.84 1.01
C PHE A 39 -2.17 -5.83 0.01
N LYS A 40 -1.83 -6.19 -1.20
CA LYS A 40 -2.80 -6.41 -2.26
C LYS A 40 -2.30 -7.58 -3.10
N ALA A 41 -3.21 -8.42 -3.54
CA ALA A 41 -2.88 -9.53 -4.43
C ALA A 41 -3.91 -9.56 -5.55
N VAL A 42 -3.44 -9.60 -6.78
CA VAL A 42 -4.31 -9.60 -7.97
C VAL A 42 -3.92 -10.76 -8.86
N ALA A 43 -4.89 -11.61 -9.17
CA ALA A 43 -4.67 -12.69 -10.11
C ALA A 43 -4.59 -12.14 -11.53
N LEU A 44 -3.54 -12.51 -12.23
CA LEU A 44 -3.33 -12.15 -13.63
C LEU A 44 -3.55 -13.37 -14.49
N GLU A 45 -3.49 -13.18 -15.79
CA GLU A 45 -3.61 -14.30 -16.73
C GLU A 45 -2.41 -15.24 -16.59
N SER A 46 -2.56 -16.46 -17.11
CA SER A 46 -1.49 -17.47 -17.18
C SER A 46 -0.97 -17.90 -15.81
N MET A 47 -1.87 -18.10 -14.85
CA MET A 47 -1.51 -18.61 -13.51
C MET A 47 -0.50 -17.73 -12.77
N ARG A 48 -0.56 -16.43 -12.99
CA ARG A 48 0.29 -15.47 -12.29
C ARG A 48 -0.52 -14.67 -11.29
N THR A 49 0.12 -14.32 -10.18
CA THR A 49 -0.46 -13.43 -9.17
C THR A 49 0.55 -12.34 -8.86
N GLN A 50 0.10 -11.10 -8.93
CA GLN A 50 0.93 -9.97 -8.54
C GLN A 50 0.61 -9.57 -7.12
N PHE A 51 1.63 -9.56 -6.27
CA PHE A 51 1.52 -9.09 -4.91
C PHE A 51 2.10 -7.68 -4.80
N THR A 52 1.40 -6.83 -4.08
CA THR A 52 1.87 -5.51 -3.70
C THR A 52 1.99 -5.52 -2.19
N LEU A 53 3.19 -5.37 -1.67
CA LEU A 53 3.47 -5.57 -0.26
C LEU A 53 4.04 -4.30 0.37
N PHE A 54 3.48 -3.90 1.50
CA PHE A 54 3.88 -2.71 2.25
C PHE A 54 4.54 -3.15 3.54
N PRO A 55 5.87 -3.30 3.57
CA PRO A 55 6.55 -3.78 4.77
C PRO A 55 6.66 -2.68 5.84
N ASP A 56 6.70 -3.10 7.09
CA ASP A 56 7.03 -2.20 8.19
C ASP A 56 8.53 -1.82 8.16
N ASP A 57 9.36 -2.68 7.58
CA ASP A 57 10.80 -2.48 7.49
C ASP A 57 11.27 -2.92 6.11
N GLY A 58 11.54 -1.93 5.26
CA GLY A 58 11.94 -2.20 3.87
C GLY A 58 13.28 -2.91 3.77
N LEU A 59 14.20 -2.66 4.71
CA LEU A 59 15.50 -3.29 4.70
C LEU A 59 15.40 -4.79 4.93
N LYS A 60 14.58 -5.20 5.90
CA LYS A 60 14.33 -6.62 6.14
C LYS A 60 13.75 -7.29 4.91
N MET A 61 12.82 -6.61 4.23
CA MET A 61 12.20 -7.17 3.04
C MET A 61 13.21 -7.34 1.91
N THR A 62 14.01 -6.32 1.62
CA THR A 62 14.97 -6.39 0.54
C THR A 62 16.06 -7.43 0.82
N ASP A 63 16.51 -7.52 2.07
CA ASP A 63 17.49 -8.54 2.46
C ASP A 63 16.90 -9.95 2.34
N GLY A 64 15.67 -10.14 2.79
CA GLY A 64 15.00 -11.44 2.69
C GLY A 64 14.79 -11.85 1.25
N ALA A 65 14.38 -10.93 0.40
CA ALA A 65 14.20 -11.20 -1.02
C ALA A 65 15.51 -11.59 -1.68
N LYS A 66 16.57 -10.87 -1.35
CA LYS A 66 17.90 -11.16 -1.93
C LYS A 66 18.37 -12.55 -1.56
N LYS A 67 18.21 -12.95 -0.30
CA LYS A 67 18.60 -14.27 0.16
C LYS A 67 17.79 -15.37 -0.51
N ALA A 68 16.55 -15.11 -0.83
CA ALA A 68 15.65 -16.07 -1.45
C ALA A 68 15.71 -16.06 -2.99
N GLY A 69 16.49 -15.15 -3.57
CA GLY A 69 16.60 -15.03 -5.03
C GLY A 69 15.36 -14.43 -5.67
N LEU A 70 14.62 -13.61 -4.93
CA LEU A 70 13.42 -12.96 -5.44
C LEU A 70 13.73 -11.56 -5.96
N ASN A 71 13.07 -11.19 -7.05
CA ASN A 71 13.22 -9.86 -7.64
C ASN A 71 12.01 -9.01 -7.21
N LEU A 72 12.28 -7.96 -6.45
CA LEU A 72 11.26 -7.01 -6.04
C LEU A 72 11.28 -5.80 -6.97
N ASP A 73 10.10 -5.36 -7.38
CA ASP A 73 9.93 -4.11 -8.11
C ASP A 73 9.60 -3.02 -7.09
N GLY A 74 10.53 -2.11 -6.88
CA GLY A 74 10.36 -1.02 -5.93
C GLY A 74 11.67 -0.60 -5.28
N PRO A 75 11.62 0.26 -4.25
CA PRO A 75 10.39 0.73 -3.59
C PRO A 75 9.63 1.76 -4.38
N HIS A 76 8.31 1.74 -4.22
CA HIS A 76 7.42 2.76 -4.74
C HIS A 76 6.77 3.48 -3.57
N ALA A 77 6.33 4.71 -3.78
CA ALA A 77 5.73 5.51 -2.72
C ALA A 77 4.20 5.47 -2.76
N ALA A 78 3.61 5.52 -1.58
CA ALA A 78 2.17 5.62 -1.42
C ALA A 78 1.89 6.38 -0.14
N LEU A 79 0.63 6.78 0.05
CA LEU A 79 0.20 7.41 1.29
C LEU A 79 -0.79 6.51 2.00
N LEU A 80 -0.58 6.33 3.29
CA LEU A 80 -1.54 5.67 4.17
C LEU A 80 -2.22 6.74 5.01
N ILE A 81 -3.54 6.82 4.88
CA ILE A 81 -4.34 7.79 5.61
C ILE A 81 -5.21 7.03 6.59
N LYS A 82 -5.13 7.40 7.85
CA LYS A 82 -5.96 6.81 8.89
C LYS A 82 -6.84 7.87 9.49
N GLY A 83 -8.08 7.52 9.76
CA GLY A 83 -9.02 8.39 10.44
C GLY A 83 -9.85 7.62 11.43
N ASP A 84 -10.25 8.31 12.48
CA ASP A 84 -11.19 7.79 13.44
C ASP A 84 -12.55 8.41 13.16
N ASN A 85 -13.61 7.69 13.50
CA ASN A 85 -14.97 8.15 13.28
C ASN A 85 -15.23 8.38 11.80
N ASP A 86 -15.54 7.28 11.13
CA ASP A 86 -15.88 7.31 9.72
C ASP A 86 -17.09 8.23 9.51
N GLU A 87 -16.81 9.49 9.25
CA GLU A 87 -17.87 10.44 8.91
C GLU A 87 -18.27 10.22 7.46
N SER A 88 -19.56 10.29 7.24
CA SER A 88 -20.09 10.20 5.89
C SER A 88 -19.40 11.27 5.03
N GLY A 89 -18.79 10.83 3.93
CA GLY A 89 -18.15 11.74 3.01
C GLY A 89 -16.65 11.95 3.22
N ALA A 90 -16.01 11.23 4.17
CA ALA A 90 -14.59 11.39 4.40
C ALA A 90 -13.76 11.11 3.14
N LEU A 91 -14.09 10.05 2.41
CA LEU A 91 -13.39 9.72 1.18
C LEU A 91 -13.63 10.76 0.08
N ALA A 92 -14.85 11.26 -0.01
CA ALA A 92 -15.17 12.31 -0.97
C ALA A 92 -14.36 13.57 -0.70
N ASP A 93 -14.19 13.92 0.57
CA ASP A 93 -13.40 15.08 0.97
C ASP A 93 -11.93 14.93 0.60
N ILE A 94 -11.38 13.73 0.83
CA ILE A 94 -10.01 13.43 0.44
C ILE A 94 -9.83 13.62 -1.07
N TYR A 95 -10.71 13.05 -1.86
CA TYR A 95 -10.63 13.16 -3.31
C TYR A 95 -10.82 14.60 -3.80
N GLU A 96 -11.70 15.35 -3.16
CA GLU A 96 -11.91 16.75 -3.54
C GLU A 96 -10.66 17.59 -3.29
N LYS A 97 -10.01 17.40 -2.15
CA LYS A 97 -8.78 18.13 -1.84
C LYS A 97 -7.67 17.81 -2.82
N LEU A 98 -7.55 16.55 -3.21
CA LEU A 98 -6.55 16.14 -4.20
C LEU A 98 -6.86 16.73 -5.56
N SER A 99 -8.12 16.74 -5.94
CA SER A 99 -8.56 17.31 -7.22
C SER A 99 -8.27 18.82 -7.28
N GLN A 100 -8.51 19.54 -6.20
CA GLN A 100 -8.22 20.97 -6.14
C GLN A 100 -6.74 21.25 -6.24
N ALA A 101 -5.90 20.32 -5.83
CA ALA A 101 -4.45 20.45 -5.94
C ALA A 101 -3.90 19.88 -7.25
N ASP A 102 -4.78 19.44 -8.15
CA ASP A 102 -4.43 18.86 -9.44
C ASP A 102 -3.55 17.63 -9.30
N ILE A 103 -3.91 16.77 -8.36
CA ILE A 103 -3.18 15.51 -8.10
C ILE A 103 -4.02 14.35 -8.59
N HIS A 104 -3.44 13.53 -9.46
CA HIS A 104 -4.08 12.34 -9.96
C HIS A 104 -3.77 11.15 -9.05
N VAL A 105 -4.78 10.40 -8.67
CA VAL A 105 -4.63 9.18 -7.90
C VAL A 105 -4.65 8.00 -8.87
N ASN A 106 -3.55 7.25 -8.91
CA ASN A 106 -3.44 6.11 -9.83
C ASN A 106 -4.34 4.95 -9.40
N GLU A 107 -4.41 4.74 -8.11
CA GLU A 107 -5.20 3.66 -7.53
C GLU A 107 -5.45 4.00 -6.07
N SER A 108 -6.54 3.55 -5.51
CA SER A 108 -6.78 3.70 -4.09
C SER A 108 -7.56 2.51 -3.57
N SER A 109 -7.40 2.25 -2.30
CA SER A 109 -8.18 1.22 -1.61
C SER A 109 -8.38 1.66 -0.17
N GLY A 110 -9.39 1.14 0.46
CA GLY A 110 -9.64 1.50 1.84
C GLY A 110 -10.43 0.42 2.55
N ILE A 111 -10.39 0.51 3.86
CA ILE A 111 -11.14 -0.40 4.71
C ILE A 111 -11.53 0.33 5.98
N ALA A 112 -12.71 0.03 6.47
CA ALA A 112 -13.20 0.58 7.73
C ALA A 112 -13.51 -0.57 8.68
N ASP A 113 -13.23 -0.37 9.96
CA ASP A 113 -13.66 -1.35 10.92
C ASP A 113 -15.05 -0.98 11.45
N ILE A 114 -15.68 -1.91 12.16
CA ILE A 114 -17.04 -1.70 12.64
C ILE A 114 -17.13 -0.67 13.76
N LYS A 115 -15.99 -0.21 14.28
CA LYS A 115 -15.96 0.82 15.33
C LYS A 115 -15.77 2.21 14.78
N GLY A 116 -15.69 2.35 13.46
CA GLY A 116 -15.62 3.65 12.82
C GLY A 116 -14.23 4.12 12.41
N SER A 117 -13.18 3.39 12.76
CA SER A 117 -11.84 3.71 12.25
C SER A 117 -11.70 3.24 10.82
N TYR A 118 -10.94 3.98 10.03
CA TYR A 118 -10.72 3.60 8.63
C TYR A 118 -9.30 3.86 8.21
N GLY A 119 -8.90 3.17 7.15
CA GLY A 119 -7.62 3.38 6.50
C GLY A 119 -7.80 3.46 4.99
N VAL A 120 -7.07 4.34 4.36
CA VAL A 120 -7.08 4.51 2.91
C VAL A 120 -5.65 4.52 2.41
N ILE A 121 -5.40 3.79 1.33
CA ILE A 121 -4.10 3.82 0.67
C ILE A 121 -4.28 4.54 -0.66
N LEU A 122 -3.45 5.54 -0.90
CA LEU A 122 -3.43 6.28 -2.16
C LEU A 122 -2.14 5.95 -2.89
N TYR A 123 -2.26 5.44 -4.10
CA TYR A 123 -1.13 5.16 -4.99
C TYR A 123 -0.94 6.37 -5.89
N LEU A 124 0.15 7.09 -5.69
CA LEU A 124 0.42 8.35 -6.37
C LEU A 124 1.79 8.28 -7.04
N GLU A 125 2.01 9.19 -7.99
CA GLU A 125 3.36 9.39 -8.48
C GLU A 125 4.23 9.92 -7.33
N GLN A 126 5.48 9.50 -7.29
CA GLN A 126 6.37 9.83 -6.17
C GLN A 126 6.49 11.35 -5.99
N GLU A 127 6.59 12.09 -7.08
CA GLU A 127 6.73 13.54 -7.03
C GLU A 127 5.48 14.24 -6.49
N ASP A 128 4.34 13.56 -6.47
CA ASP A 128 3.09 14.14 -5.98
C ASP A 128 2.84 13.88 -4.50
N CYS A 129 3.61 13.00 -3.85
CA CYS A 129 3.32 12.58 -2.48
C CYS A 129 3.37 13.74 -1.49
N GLU A 130 4.40 14.57 -1.53
CA GLU A 130 4.50 15.70 -0.59
C GLU A 130 3.43 16.73 -0.84
N LYS A 131 3.13 16.99 -2.10
CA LYS A 131 2.06 17.91 -2.49
C LYS A 131 0.71 17.40 -1.99
N ALA A 132 0.49 16.09 -2.07
CA ALA A 132 -0.73 15.47 -1.59
C ALA A 132 -0.87 15.60 -0.07
N VAL A 133 0.22 15.35 0.67
CA VAL A 133 0.21 15.52 2.12
C VAL A 133 -0.19 16.95 2.49
N ALA A 134 0.44 17.94 1.85
CA ALA A 134 0.12 19.33 2.11
C ALA A 134 -1.34 19.66 1.80
N ALA A 135 -1.87 19.15 0.70
CA ALA A 135 -3.25 19.39 0.30
C ALA A 135 -4.24 18.78 1.31
N LEU A 136 -3.93 17.59 1.81
CA LEU A 136 -4.81 16.88 2.74
C LEU A 136 -4.78 17.45 4.15
N GLU A 137 -3.70 18.13 4.50
CA GLU A 137 -3.56 18.73 5.83
C GLU A 137 -4.20 20.10 5.94
N MET A 138 -4.69 20.65 4.84
CA MET A 138 -5.32 21.96 4.85
C MET A 138 -6.74 21.94 5.39
#